data_40ed15c5774104ba724ee1c7434fd42f
#
_entry.id   40ed15c5774104ba724ee1c7434fd42f
#
_cell.length_a   1.000
_cell.length_b   1.000
_cell.length_c   1.000
_cell.angle_alpha   90.00
_cell.angle_beta   90.00
_cell.angle_gamma   90.00
#
_symmetry.space_group_name_H-M   'P 1'
#
loop_
_entity.id
_entity.type
_entity.pdbx_description
1 polymer ?
#
loop_
_entity_poly.entity_id
_entity_poly.type
_entity_poly.pdbx_seq_one_letter_code
_entity_poly.pdbx_strand_id
1 'polypeptide(L)'
;MTEEEKHALREAGHEYGAATGRPRRVGPIDLVASRYGVFCQGCDEVALTLLDVLDYMEKIPMVTAYKLTDGTTTTRFPMGEALDTAQPVVEYLPGWHCDITAARKWEDLPQEARDYVEYLEKAVGCKITYISVGAEREAYIHRG
;
A
#
# COMPACT_ATOMS: atom_id res chain seq x y z
N MET A 1 12.60 -2.67 -3.39
CA MET A 1 13.02 -2.49 -1.98
C MET A 1 14.21 -3.39 -1.69
N THR A 2 15.26 -2.85 -1.08
CA THR A 2 16.40 -3.59 -0.54
C THR A 2 16.02 -4.38 0.71
N GLU A 3 16.88 -5.28 1.19
CA GLU A 3 16.61 -5.99 2.45
C GLU A 3 16.61 -5.07 3.68
N GLU A 4 17.38 -3.99 3.64
CA GLU A 4 17.39 -2.95 4.68
C GLU A 4 16.07 -2.18 4.72
N GLU A 5 15.54 -1.77 3.56
CA GLU A 5 14.23 -1.12 3.47
C GLU A 5 13.10 -2.04 3.92
N LYS A 6 13.15 -3.33 3.58
CA LYS A 6 12.18 -4.32 4.07
C LYS A 6 12.29 -4.54 5.57
N HIS A 7 13.50 -4.49 6.12
CA HIS A 7 13.71 -4.59 7.56
C HIS A 7 13.11 -3.38 8.28
N ALA A 8 13.40 -2.16 7.79
CA ALA A 8 12.83 -0.93 8.35
C ALA A 8 11.29 -0.94 8.32
N LEU A 9 10.68 -1.41 7.21
CA LEU A 9 9.22 -1.53 7.10
C LEU A 9 8.64 -2.56 8.08
N ARG A 10 9.32 -3.71 8.27
CA ARG A 10 8.90 -4.70 9.28
C ARG A 10 8.94 -4.17 10.70
N GLU A 11 10.01 -3.43 11.04
CA GLU A 11 10.14 -2.81 12.38
C GLU A 11 9.04 -1.75 12.59
N ALA A 12 8.84 -0.85 11.63
CA ALA A 12 7.84 0.20 11.72
C ALA A 12 6.41 -0.37 11.83
N GLY A 13 6.09 -1.41 11.06
CA GLY A 13 4.77 -2.04 11.03
C GLY A 13 4.59 -3.20 12.03
N HIS A 14 5.60 -3.53 12.84
CA HIS A 14 5.60 -4.73 13.70
C HIS A 14 5.23 -6.01 12.95
N GLU A 15 5.71 -6.14 11.70
CA GLU A 15 5.33 -7.20 10.77
C GLU A 15 6.01 -8.54 11.07
N TYR A 16 5.63 -9.12 12.22
CA TYR A 16 6.07 -10.42 12.72
C TYR A 16 4.86 -11.31 13.06
N GLY A 17 5.04 -12.62 12.96
CA GLY A 17 4.00 -13.58 13.34
C GLY A 17 3.77 -13.55 14.85
N ALA A 18 2.53 -13.34 15.29
CA ALA A 18 2.19 -13.17 16.69
C ALA A 18 2.59 -14.37 17.58
N ALA A 19 2.46 -15.60 17.06
CA ALA A 19 2.78 -16.81 17.82
C ALA A 19 4.25 -17.24 17.70
N THR A 20 4.90 -16.98 16.57
CA THR A 20 6.23 -17.54 16.25
C THR A 20 7.33 -16.50 16.18
N GLY A 21 7.01 -15.21 16.18
CA GLY A 21 7.97 -14.13 15.92
C GLY A 21 8.58 -14.16 14.50
N ARG A 22 8.07 -15.02 13.60
CA ARG A 22 8.62 -15.14 12.25
C ARG A 22 8.43 -13.85 11.47
N PRO A 23 9.50 -13.28 10.84
CA PRO A 23 9.37 -12.09 10.03
C PRO A 23 8.44 -12.33 8.83
N ARG A 24 7.49 -11.44 8.63
CA ARG A 24 6.61 -11.45 7.45
C ARG A 24 7.35 -10.95 6.23
N ARG A 25 6.93 -11.41 5.07
CA ARG A 25 7.39 -10.85 3.80
C ARG A 25 6.64 -9.55 3.56
N VAL A 26 7.37 -8.46 3.43
CA VAL A 26 6.84 -7.12 3.17
C VAL A 26 7.38 -6.58 1.86
N GLY A 27 6.69 -5.64 1.26
CA GLY A 27 7.08 -4.98 0.02
C GLY A 27 6.20 -3.78 -0.30
N PRO A 28 6.43 -3.13 -1.45
CA PRO A 28 5.56 -2.06 -1.91
C PRO A 28 4.13 -2.55 -2.08
N ILE A 29 3.17 -1.64 -1.92
CA ILE A 29 1.79 -1.94 -2.30
C ILE A 29 1.74 -2.28 -3.80
N ASP A 30 1.04 -3.35 -4.14
CA ASP A 30 0.86 -3.78 -5.53
C ASP A 30 -0.52 -3.34 -6.03
N LEU A 31 -0.53 -2.27 -6.82
CA LEU A 31 -1.77 -1.69 -7.35
C LEU A 31 -2.43 -2.56 -8.41
N VAL A 32 -1.64 -3.33 -9.14
CA VAL A 32 -2.16 -4.26 -10.16
C VAL A 32 -2.90 -5.42 -9.48
N ALA A 33 -2.27 -6.03 -8.46
CA ALA A 33 -2.87 -7.11 -7.69
C ALA A 33 -4.08 -6.60 -6.87
N SER A 34 -3.98 -5.41 -6.24
CA SER A 34 -5.07 -4.82 -5.46
C SER A 34 -6.30 -4.54 -6.33
N ARG A 35 -6.11 -3.95 -7.52
CA ARG A 35 -7.20 -3.72 -8.48
C ARG A 35 -7.85 -5.03 -8.93
N TYR A 36 -7.04 -6.05 -9.20
CA TYR A 36 -7.54 -7.37 -9.56
C TYR A 36 -8.35 -7.99 -8.41
N GLY A 37 -7.87 -7.87 -7.17
CA GLY A 37 -8.58 -8.33 -5.98
C GLY A 37 -9.93 -7.64 -5.79
N VAL A 38 -10.00 -6.32 -5.94
CA VAL A 38 -11.24 -5.54 -5.90
C VAL A 38 -12.23 -6.01 -6.96
N PHE A 39 -11.76 -6.18 -8.19
CA PHE A 39 -12.58 -6.71 -9.29
C PHE A 39 -13.15 -8.09 -8.99
N CYS A 40 -12.31 -9.03 -8.52
CA CYS A 40 -12.75 -10.39 -8.21
C CYS A 40 -13.74 -10.47 -7.05
N GLN A 41 -13.62 -9.57 -6.07
CA GLN A 41 -14.51 -9.53 -4.90
C GLN A 41 -15.78 -8.70 -5.13
N GLY A 42 -15.82 -7.88 -6.18
CA GLY A 42 -16.92 -6.96 -6.43
C GLY A 42 -17.09 -5.92 -5.34
N CYS A 43 -15.95 -5.41 -4.82
CA CYS A 43 -15.99 -4.41 -3.75
C CYS A 43 -16.43 -3.04 -4.26
N ASP A 44 -17.34 -2.40 -3.53
CA ASP A 44 -17.73 -0.99 -3.73
C ASP A 44 -16.84 -0.04 -2.92
N GLU A 45 -16.27 -0.53 -1.82
CA GLU A 45 -15.42 0.22 -0.89
C GLU A 45 -14.28 -0.65 -0.35
N VAL A 46 -13.17 -0.02 -0.01
CA VAL A 46 -12.02 -0.67 0.65
C VAL A 46 -11.54 0.15 1.84
N ALA A 47 -10.91 -0.53 2.79
CA ALA A 47 -10.20 0.10 3.90
C ALA A 47 -8.69 0.08 3.63
N LEU A 48 -8.03 1.23 3.78
CA LEU A 48 -6.58 1.35 3.79
C LEU A 48 -6.10 1.31 5.23
N THR A 49 -5.28 0.33 5.56
CA THR A 49 -4.75 0.15 6.92
C THR A 49 -3.28 0.50 7.01
N LEU A 50 -2.80 0.84 8.20
CA LEU A 50 -1.38 1.08 8.51
C LEU A 50 -0.77 2.24 7.70
N LEU A 51 -1.52 3.31 7.46
CA LEU A 51 -0.98 4.49 6.78
C LEU A 51 0.14 5.14 7.58
N ASP A 52 0.02 5.16 8.91
CA ASP A 52 1.00 5.64 9.88
C ASP A 52 2.38 4.98 9.76
N VAL A 53 2.43 3.72 9.38
CA VAL A 53 3.67 2.94 9.23
C VAL A 53 4.61 3.51 8.15
N LEU A 54 4.10 4.33 7.24
CA LEU A 54 4.86 4.92 6.13
C LEU A 54 5.45 6.30 6.45
N ASP A 55 5.22 6.82 7.63
CA ASP A 55 5.55 8.21 8.03
C ASP A 55 7.05 8.54 7.96
N TYR A 56 7.93 7.55 8.10
CA TYR A 56 9.39 7.70 8.02
C TYR A 56 9.94 7.74 6.59
N MET A 57 9.15 7.37 5.59
CA MET A 57 9.61 7.23 4.21
C MET A 57 9.69 8.58 3.48
N GLU A 58 10.84 8.89 2.85
CA GLU A 58 10.97 10.02 1.92
C GLU A 58 10.18 9.82 0.63
N LYS A 59 10.17 8.58 0.16
CA LYS A 59 9.47 8.18 -1.06
C LYS A 59 8.80 6.83 -0.82
N ILE A 60 7.52 6.76 -1.11
CA ILE A 60 6.73 5.56 -0.93
C ILE A 60 6.68 4.78 -2.23
N PRO A 61 7.26 3.55 -2.28
CA PRO A 61 7.24 2.72 -3.48
C PRO A 61 5.89 2.06 -3.71
N MET A 62 5.49 1.94 -4.97
CA MET A 62 4.27 1.25 -5.40
C MET A 62 4.54 0.46 -6.67
N VAL A 63 3.98 -0.74 -6.80
CA VAL A 63 3.99 -1.49 -8.05
C VAL A 63 2.81 -1.04 -8.90
N THR A 64 3.10 -0.43 -10.06
CA THR A 64 2.10 0.13 -10.97
C THR A 64 1.85 -0.72 -12.21
N ALA A 65 2.80 -1.59 -12.55
CA ALA A 65 2.74 -2.49 -13.70
C ALA A 65 3.66 -3.70 -13.51
N TYR A 66 3.57 -4.66 -14.42
CA TYR A 66 4.51 -5.77 -14.52
C TYR A 66 5.17 -5.80 -15.91
N LYS A 67 6.47 -6.06 -15.94
CA LYS A 67 7.22 -6.38 -17.15
C LYS A 67 7.22 -7.89 -17.36
N LEU A 68 6.76 -8.34 -18.51
CA LEU A 68 6.69 -9.75 -18.88
C LEU A 68 7.99 -10.23 -19.56
N THR A 69 8.15 -11.53 -19.72
CA THR A 69 9.34 -12.15 -20.32
C THR A 69 9.56 -11.78 -21.79
N ASP A 70 8.50 -11.43 -22.51
CA ASP A 70 8.57 -10.92 -23.89
C ASP A 70 9.00 -9.44 -23.98
N GLY A 71 9.26 -8.79 -22.81
CA GLY A 71 9.65 -7.39 -22.71
C GLY A 71 8.49 -6.41 -22.69
N THR A 72 7.26 -6.85 -22.88
CA THR A 72 6.08 -5.98 -22.78
C THR A 72 5.76 -5.62 -21.33
N THR A 73 5.09 -4.47 -21.14
CA THR A 73 4.61 -4.02 -19.82
C THR A 73 3.09 -4.11 -19.79
N THR A 74 2.56 -4.66 -18.70
CA THR A 74 1.11 -4.82 -18.52
C THR A 74 0.65 -4.24 -17.18
N THR A 75 -0.54 -3.64 -17.16
CA THR A 75 -1.28 -3.25 -15.96
C THR A 75 -2.40 -4.25 -15.64
N ARG A 76 -2.52 -5.34 -16.41
CA ARG A 76 -3.40 -6.47 -16.10
C ARG A 76 -2.64 -7.44 -15.22
N PHE A 77 -3.32 -8.00 -14.21
CA PHE A 77 -2.72 -9.00 -13.34
C PHE A 77 -2.36 -10.26 -14.13
N PRO A 78 -1.06 -10.63 -14.19
CA PRO A 78 -0.65 -11.84 -14.93
C PRO A 78 -1.14 -13.09 -14.19
N MET A 79 -1.40 -14.15 -14.95
CA MET A 79 -1.91 -15.42 -14.41
C MET A 79 -0.94 -16.57 -14.70
N GLY A 80 -0.91 -17.57 -13.81
CA GLY A 80 -0.11 -18.78 -13.99
C GLY A 80 1.37 -18.49 -14.18
N GLU A 81 2.01 -19.15 -15.11
CA GLU A 81 3.46 -19.04 -15.39
C GLU A 81 3.93 -17.60 -15.69
N ALA A 82 3.05 -16.78 -16.28
CA ALA A 82 3.38 -15.37 -16.52
C ALA A 82 3.55 -14.59 -15.22
N LEU A 83 2.84 -14.94 -14.15
CA LEU A 83 3.01 -14.31 -12.83
C LEU A 83 4.34 -14.70 -12.17
N ASP A 84 4.72 -15.98 -12.31
CA ASP A 84 5.95 -16.52 -11.69
C ASP A 84 7.22 -15.82 -12.22
N THR A 85 7.16 -15.35 -13.47
CA THR A 85 8.29 -14.73 -14.18
C THR A 85 8.20 -13.21 -14.31
N ALA A 86 7.04 -12.62 -14.01
CA ALA A 86 6.81 -11.19 -14.12
C ALA A 86 7.70 -10.38 -13.18
N GLN A 87 8.20 -9.25 -13.66
CA GLN A 87 9.00 -8.31 -12.85
C GLN A 87 8.17 -7.08 -12.50
N PRO A 88 8.08 -6.68 -11.23
CA PRO A 88 7.33 -5.51 -10.84
C PRO A 88 7.98 -4.22 -11.37
N VAL A 89 7.17 -3.32 -11.91
CA VAL A 89 7.56 -1.95 -12.23
C VAL A 89 7.16 -1.08 -11.05
N VAL A 90 8.16 -0.45 -10.42
CA VAL A 90 7.98 0.34 -9.20
C VAL A 90 8.05 1.81 -9.52
N GLU A 91 7.04 2.54 -9.09
CA GLU A 91 6.99 4.00 -9.08
C GLU A 91 6.98 4.52 -7.63
N TYR A 92 7.23 5.82 -7.45
CA TYR A 92 7.38 6.43 -6.13
C TYR A 92 6.53 7.69 -6.02
N LEU A 93 5.83 7.83 -4.89
CA LEU A 93 5.24 9.10 -4.48
C LEU A 93 6.04 9.72 -3.32
N PRO A 94 5.98 11.05 -3.14
CA PRO A 94 6.55 11.70 -1.96
C PRO A 94 5.95 11.15 -0.67
N GLY A 95 6.77 10.95 0.35
CA GLY A 95 6.32 10.68 1.71
C GLY A 95 6.01 11.98 2.46
N TRP A 96 5.35 11.87 3.60
CA TRP A 96 4.90 13.04 4.40
C TRP A 96 5.76 13.34 5.62
N HIS A 97 6.65 12.48 6.01
CA HIS A 97 7.64 12.69 7.07
C HIS A 97 7.13 13.32 8.38
N CYS A 98 5.93 12.98 8.79
CA CYS A 98 5.39 13.43 10.06
C CYS A 98 4.44 12.39 10.64
N ASP A 99 4.34 12.38 11.97
CA ASP A 99 3.39 11.55 12.71
C ASP A 99 1.95 11.95 12.38
N ILE A 100 1.17 11.01 11.88
CA ILE A 100 -0.25 11.17 11.55
C ILE A 100 -1.18 10.42 12.50
N THR A 101 -0.68 9.80 13.56
CA THR A 101 -1.46 8.96 14.48
C THR A 101 -2.57 9.72 15.21
N ALA A 102 -2.44 11.04 15.35
CA ALA A 102 -3.46 11.92 15.95
C ALA A 102 -4.56 12.36 14.97
N ALA A 103 -4.41 12.13 13.66
CA ALA A 103 -5.40 12.50 12.65
C ALA A 103 -6.71 11.72 12.84
N ARG A 104 -7.84 12.41 12.77
CA ARG A 104 -9.19 11.80 12.87
C ARG A 104 -10.13 12.27 11.76
N LYS A 105 -9.70 13.26 10.98
CA LYS A 105 -10.42 13.81 9.83
C LYS A 105 -9.49 13.84 8.62
N TRP A 106 -10.08 13.86 7.44
CA TRP A 106 -9.34 13.93 6.20
C TRP A 106 -8.41 15.15 6.11
N GLU A 107 -8.87 16.28 6.62
CA GLU A 107 -8.15 17.54 6.63
C GLU A 107 -6.95 17.57 7.59
N ASP A 108 -6.90 16.66 8.57
CA ASP A 108 -5.80 16.52 9.51
C ASP A 108 -4.57 15.87 8.86
N LEU A 109 -4.75 15.17 7.73
CA LEU A 109 -3.65 14.54 6.99
C LEU A 109 -2.85 15.59 6.22
N PRO A 110 -1.51 15.46 6.17
CA PRO A 110 -0.67 16.25 5.29
C PRO A 110 -1.04 16.02 3.81
N GLN A 111 -0.72 17.00 2.95
CA GLN A 111 -1.11 16.95 1.54
C GLN A 111 -0.57 15.69 0.85
N GLU A 112 0.69 15.32 1.09
CA GLU A 112 1.34 14.15 0.52
C GLU A 112 0.62 12.84 0.88
N ALA A 113 0.11 12.72 2.13
CA ALA A 113 -0.66 11.56 2.56
C ALA A 113 -2.04 11.51 1.88
N ARG A 114 -2.69 12.67 1.69
CA ARG A 114 -3.94 12.75 0.93
C ARG A 114 -3.73 12.40 -0.54
N ASP A 115 -2.70 12.94 -1.17
CA ASP A 115 -2.35 12.65 -2.56
C ASP A 115 -2.06 11.16 -2.76
N TYR A 116 -1.36 10.53 -1.80
CA TYR A 116 -1.12 9.09 -1.80
C TYR A 116 -2.43 8.30 -1.77
N VAL A 117 -3.33 8.59 -0.83
CA VAL A 117 -4.62 7.89 -0.72
C VAL A 117 -5.47 8.07 -1.98
N GLU A 118 -5.55 9.29 -2.52
CA GLU A 118 -6.29 9.58 -3.75
C GLU A 118 -5.70 8.87 -4.98
N TYR A 119 -4.37 8.79 -5.04
CA TYR A 119 -3.69 8.02 -6.07
C TYR A 119 -4.05 6.53 -5.99
N LEU A 120 -4.00 5.93 -4.79
CA LEU A 120 -4.38 4.53 -4.58
C LEU A 120 -5.84 4.29 -4.98
N GLU A 121 -6.76 5.13 -4.51
CA GLU A 121 -8.18 5.04 -4.80
C GLU A 121 -8.44 5.02 -6.32
N LYS A 122 -7.82 5.94 -7.05
CA LYS A 122 -7.90 6.01 -8.50
C LYS A 122 -7.26 4.80 -9.20
N ALA A 123 -6.11 4.35 -8.74
CA ALA A 123 -5.37 3.24 -9.34
C ALA A 123 -6.07 1.89 -9.13
N VAL A 124 -6.65 1.68 -7.94
CA VAL A 124 -7.39 0.47 -7.58
C VAL A 124 -8.79 0.47 -8.20
N GLY A 125 -9.34 1.66 -8.46
CA GLY A 125 -10.68 1.83 -9.04
C GLY A 125 -11.82 1.56 -8.05
N CYS A 126 -11.56 1.77 -6.75
CA CYS A 126 -12.52 1.52 -5.68
C CYS A 126 -12.34 2.58 -4.59
N LYS A 127 -13.44 3.05 -4.01
CA LYS A 127 -13.44 4.10 -3.00
C LYS A 127 -12.73 3.63 -1.71
N ILE A 128 -11.83 4.46 -1.18
CA ILE A 128 -11.19 4.23 0.12
C ILE A 128 -11.96 5.03 1.17
N THR A 129 -12.81 4.37 1.93
CA THR A 129 -13.71 5.01 2.92
C THR A 129 -13.15 5.01 4.33
N TYR A 130 -12.32 4.02 4.67
CA TYR A 130 -11.67 3.94 5.97
C TYR A 130 -10.17 3.96 5.82
N ILE A 131 -9.49 4.80 6.59
CA ILE A 131 -8.03 4.94 6.60
C ILE A 131 -7.56 4.80 8.04
N SER A 132 -6.84 3.72 8.36
CA SER A 132 -6.24 3.53 9.68
C SER A 132 -4.92 4.30 9.76
N VAL A 133 -4.76 5.03 10.86
CA VAL A 133 -3.60 5.86 11.19
C VAL A 133 -2.94 5.46 12.51
N GLY A 134 -3.21 4.25 12.98
CA GLY A 134 -2.64 3.70 14.20
C GLY A 134 -3.29 2.39 14.59
N ALA A 135 -2.75 1.75 15.63
CA ALA A 135 -3.20 0.43 16.11
C ALA A 135 -4.48 0.50 16.97
N GLU A 136 -4.80 1.66 17.53
CA GLU A 136 -5.94 1.83 18.41
C GLU A 136 -7.26 1.76 17.64
N ARG A 137 -8.31 1.25 18.29
CA ARG A 137 -9.63 1.09 17.69
C ARG A 137 -10.18 2.37 17.07
N GLU A 138 -9.91 3.52 17.69
CA GLU A 138 -10.39 4.83 17.25
C GLU A 138 -9.38 5.57 16.34
N ALA A 139 -8.25 4.93 16.00
CA ALA A 139 -7.20 5.52 15.17
C ALA A 139 -7.49 5.33 13.68
N TYR A 140 -8.61 5.89 13.24
CA TYR A 140 -9.00 5.86 11.82
C TYR A 140 -9.71 7.15 11.40
N ILE A 141 -9.67 7.39 10.09
CA ILE A 141 -10.40 8.45 9.40
C ILE A 141 -11.50 7.78 8.56
N HIS A 142 -12.72 8.27 8.67
CA HIS A 142 -13.83 7.86 7.79
C HIS A 142 -14.08 8.96 6.76
N ARG A 143 -13.99 8.59 5.48
CA ARG A 143 -14.31 9.43 4.32
C ARG A 143 -15.69 9.03 3.80
N GLY A 144 -16.73 9.70 4.25
CA GLY A 144 -18.11 9.50 3.79
C GLY A 144 -18.39 10.04 2.40
#